data_3c559963d9f1c4e4b7a8348185e96df5
#
_entry.id   3c559963d9f1c4e4b7a8348185e96df5
#
_cell.length_a   1.000
_cell.length_b   1.000
_cell.length_c   1.000
_cell.angle_alpha   90.00
_cell.angle_beta   90.00
_cell.angle_gamma   90.00
#
_symmetry.space_group_name_H-M   'P 1'
#
loop_
_entity.id
_entity.type
_entity.pdbx_description
1 polymer ?
#
loop_
_entity_poly.entity_id
_entity_poly.type
_entity_poly.pdbx_seq_one_letter_code
_entity_poly.pdbx_strand_id
1 'polypeptide(L)' 'ISYCFAADPCVDNRIQVYELWETEASLVAHFTHHTYHQMVEALNSVGIRSTENQMYLIEKNKPVYDEDGNARKVLFADD' A
#
# COMPACT_ATOMS: atom_id res chain seq x y z
N ILE A 1 -0.43 7.70 -6.64
CA ILE A 1 0.45 7.75 -5.45
C ILE A 1 -0.43 7.91 -4.22
N SER A 2 -0.43 6.89 -3.41
CA SER A 2 -1.16 6.95 -2.14
C SER A 2 -0.51 6.02 -1.12
N TYR A 3 -0.67 6.36 0.14
CA TYR A 3 -0.30 5.48 1.24
C TYR A 3 -1.22 5.73 2.42
N CYS A 4 -1.38 4.71 3.24
CA CYS A 4 -2.24 4.78 4.40
C CYS A 4 -1.69 3.93 5.54
N PHE A 5 -1.76 4.45 6.73
CA PHE A 5 -1.43 3.74 7.97
C PHE A 5 -2.70 3.66 8.79
N ALA A 6 -3.06 2.47 9.24
CA ALA A 6 -4.27 2.29 10.02
C ALA A 6 -4.09 1.19 11.06
N ALA A 7 -4.73 1.35 12.20
CA ALA A 7 -4.82 0.29 13.17
C ALA A 7 -5.64 -0.85 12.57
N ASP A 8 -5.18 -2.08 12.77
CA ASP A 8 -5.89 -3.24 12.26
C ASP A 8 -7.17 -3.46 13.09
N PRO A 9 -8.35 -3.47 12.46
CA PRO A 9 -9.60 -3.64 13.19
C PRO A 9 -9.81 -5.06 13.73
N CYS A 10 -9.05 -6.04 13.22
CA CYS A 10 -9.22 -7.45 13.56
C CYS A 10 -8.15 -7.99 14.49
N VAL A 11 -6.99 -7.36 14.55
CA VAL A 11 -5.85 -7.85 15.33
C VAL A 11 -5.32 -6.71 16.18
N ASP A 12 -5.36 -6.90 17.50
CA ASP A 12 -4.83 -5.91 18.43
C ASP A 12 -3.32 -5.73 18.26
N ASN A 13 -2.85 -4.52 18.45
CA ASN A 13 -1.43 -4.17 18.39
C ASN A 13 -0.81 -4.37 17.00
N ARG A 14 -1.61 -4.37 15.95
CA ARG A 14 -1.13 -4.43 14.57
C ARG A 14 -1.51 -3.18 13.80
N ILE A 15 -0.57 -2.71 12.98
CA ILE A 15 -0.78 -1.58 12.08
C ILE A 15 -0.72 -2.13 10.66
N GLN A 16 -1.71 -1.77 9.85
CA GLN A 16 -1.72 -2.08 8.43
C GLN A 16 -1.20 -0.87 7.65
N VAL A 17 -0.35 -1.12 6.66
CA VAL A 17 0.19 -0.09 5.79
C VAL A 17 -0.09 -0.48 4.34
N TYR A 18 -0.62 0.45 3.60
CA TYR A 18 -0.88 0.30 2.18
C TYR A 18 -0.21 1.44 1.42
N GLU A 19 0.48 1.12 0.33
CA GLU A 19 1.12 2.12 -0.52
C GLU A 19 0.93 1.77 -1.98
N LEU A 20 0.69 2.79 -2.79
CA LEU A 20 0.59 2.66 -4.24
C LEU A 20 1.43 3.76 -4.89
N TRP A 21 2.36 3.38 -5.74
CA TRP A 21 3.29 4.30 -6.40
C TRP A 21 3.23 4.13 -7.92
N GLU A 22 3.38 5.24 -8.66
CA GLU A 22 3.33 5.20 -10.12
C GLU A 22 4.54 4.49 -10.71
N THR A 23 5.72 4.69 -10.13
CA THR A 23 6.98 4.13 -10.65
C THR A 23 7.84 3.62 -9.52
N GLU A 24 8.76 2.72 -9.87
CA GLU A 24 9.77 2.25 -8.92
C GLU A 24 10.63 3.42 -8.42
N ALA A 25 10.98 4.35 -9.30
CA ALA A 25 11.78 5.49 -8.94
C ALA A 25 11.12 6.37 -7.88
N SER A 26 9.80 6.56 -7.99
CA SER A 26 9.03 7.30 -6.99
C SER A 26 9.09 6.63 -5.63
N LEU A 27 8.96 5.31 -5.58
CA LEU A 27 9.03 4.57 -4.34
C LEU A 27 10.43 4.63 -3.73
N VAL A 28 11.47 4.47 -4.54
CA VAL A 28 12.86 4.58 -4.07
C VAL A 28 13.12 5.96 -3.50
N ALA A 29 12.65 7.01 -4.18
CA ALA A 29 12.78 8.38 -3.68
C ALA A 29 12.08 8.57 -2.33
N HIS A 30 10.92 7.94 -2.15
CA HIS A 30 10.21 7.97 -0.88
C HIS A 30 11.06 7.38 0.26
N PHE A 31 11.73 6.26 0.02
CA PHE A 31 12.56 5.61 1.04
C PHE A 31 13.74 6.46 1.47
N THR A 32 14.20 7.40 0.65
CA THR A 32 15.30 8.30 0.99
C THR A 32 14.82 9.65 1.53
N HIS A 33 13.51 9.89 1.54
CA HIS A 33 12.96 11.15 2.03
C HIS A 33 12.98 11.21 3.55
N HIS A 34 13.24 12.41 4.09
CA HIS A 34 13.35 12.58 5.54
C HIS A 34 12.05 12.20 6.29
N THR A 35 10.87 12.38 5.68
CA THR A 35 9.62 11.98 6.32
C THR A 35 9.52 10.47 6.51
N TYR A 36 10.08 9.68 5.57
CA TYR A 36 10.17 8.24 5.74
C TYR A 36 11.02 7.87 6.96
N HIS A 37 12.18 8.49 7.11
CA HIS A 37 13.05 8.26 8.25
C HIS A 37 12.40 8.65 9.57
N GLN A 38 11.68 9.78 9.59
CA GLN A 38 10.93 10.20 10.77
C GLN A 38 9.86 9.18 11.16
N MET A 39 9.18 8.63 10.17
CA MET A 39 8.16 7.60 10.40
C MET A 39 8.79 6.32 10.99
N VAL A 40 9.93 5.88 10.45
CA VAL A 40 10.64 4.71 10.96
C VAL A 40 11.08 4.93 12.41
N GLU A 41 11.61 6.12 12.74
CA GLU A 41 11.97 6.45 14.11
C GLU A 41 10.77 6.41 15.04
N ALA A 42 9.64 6.98 14.62
CA ALA A 42 8.42 6.99 15.40
C ALA A 42 7.91 5.56 15.67
N LEU A 43 7.93 4.71 14.65
CA LEU A 43 7.51 3.32 14.80
C LEU A 43 8.46 2.54 15.71
N ASN A 44 9.76 2.76 15.60
CA ASN A 44 10.73 2.10 16.46
C ASN A 44 10.58 2.53 17.92
N SER A 45 10.17 3.75 18.17
CA SER A 45 9.98 4.26 19.53
C SER A 45 8.86 3.57 20.29
N VAL A 46 7.87 2.99 19.59
CA VAL A 46 6.77 2.25 20.21
C VAL A 46 7.03 0.74 20.31
N GLY A 47 8.20 0.28 19.88
CA GLY A 47 8.63 -1.09 20.09
C GLY A 47 8.00 -2.09 19.14
N ILE A 48 8.27 -1.95 17.84
CA ILE A 48 7.81 -2.92 16.85
C ILE A 48 8.55 -4.25 17.05
N ARG A 49 7.80 -5.34 17.18
CA ARG A 49 8.37 -6.68 17.39
C ARG A 49 8.67 -7.41 16.11
N SER A 50 7.81 -7.27 15.10
CA SER A 50 7.97 -7.95 13.83
C SER A 50 7.25 -7.21 12.74
N THR A 51 7.66 -7.46 11.49
CA THR A 51 6.98 -6.92 10.32
C THR A 51 6.80 -8.01 9.29
N GLU A 52 5.68 -7.95 8.60
CA GLU A 52 5.45 -8.71 7.37
C GLU A 52 5.23 -7.71 6.27
N ASN A 53 5.91 -7.88 5.16
CA ASN A 53 5.78 -6.93 4.07
C ASN A 53 5.89 -7.66 2.73
N GLN A 54 5.24 -7.07 1.72
CA GLN A 54 5.23 -7.63 0.39
C GLN A 54 5.14 -6.49 -0.60
N MET A 55 5.82 -6.64 -1.71
CA MET A 55 5.81 -5.67 -2.80
C MET A 55 5.22 -6.33 -4.04
N TYR A 56 4.34 -5.63 -4.74
CA TYR A 56 3.71 -6.12 -5.95
C TYR A 56 4.01 -5.19 -7.10
N LEU A 57 4.45 -5.76 -8.22
CA LEU A 57 4.57 -5.01 -9.46
C LEU A 57 3.27 -5.20 -10.24
N ILE A 58 2.56 -4.10 -10.49
CA ILE A 58 1.27 -4.16 -11.16
C ILE A 58 1.46 -3.85 -12.64
N GLU A 59 1.10 -4.79 -13.49
CA GLU A 59 1.15 -4.60 -14.95
C GLU A 59 -0.17 -4.11 -15.51
N LYS A 60 -1.28 -4.56 -14.94
CA LYS A 60 -2.63 -4.20 -15.40
C LYS A 60 -3.53 -3.90 -14.23
N ASN A 61 -4.39 -2.93 -14.40
CA ASN A 61 -5.41 -2.62 -13.41
C ASN A 61 -6.68 -2.13 -14.10
N LYS A 62 -7.81 -2.36 -13.46
CA LYS A 62 -9.12 -1.90 -13.90
C LYS A 62 -9.99 -1.58 -12.69
N PRO A 63 -10.92 -0.63 -12.82
CA PRO A 63 -11.95 -0.47 -11.82
C PRO A 63 -12.77 -1.74 -11.67
N VAL A 64 -13.21 -2.04 -10.46
CA VAL A 64 -14.05 -3.21 -10.19
C VAL A 64 -15.41 -3.06 -10.85
N TYR A 65 -15.94 -1.84 -10.85
CA TYR A 65 -17.28 -1.56 -11.36
C TYR A 65 -17.22 -0.91 -12.72
N ASP A 66 -18.19 -1.25 -13.58
CA ASP A 66 -18.31 -0.63 -14.90
C ASP A 66 -18.96 0.76 -14.81
N GLU A 67 -19.22 1.38 -15.99
CA GLU A 67 -19.80 2.72 -16.04
C GLU A 67 -21.20 2.80 -15.42
N ASP A 68 -21.94 1.69 -15.42
CA ASP A 68 -23.28 1.61 -14.85
C ASP A 68 -23.28 1.27 -13.35
N GLY A 69 -22.10 1.10 -12.77
CA GLY A 69 -21.97 0.77 -11.37
C GLY A 69 -22.15 -0.70 -11.04
N ASN A 70 -22.11 -1.58 -12.04
CA ASN A 70 -22.20 -3.01 -11.85
C ASN A 70 -20.81 -3.65 -11.78
N ALA A 71 -20.63 -4.65 -10.95
CA ALA A 71 -19.37 -5.38 -10.88
C ALA A 71 -19.07 -6.02 -12.25
N ARG A 72 -17.83 -5.88 -12.71
CA ARG A 72 -17.43 -6.42 -14.00
C ARG A 72 -17.47 -7.94 -13.99
N LYS A 73 -17.98 -8.52 -15.08
CA LYS A 73 -18.02 -9.98 -15.27
C LYS A 73 -16.79 -10.49 -16.01
N VAL A 74 -16.20 -9.65 -16.83
CA VAL A 74 -14.95 -9.95 -17.55
C VAL A 74 -13.88 -8.99 -17.02
N LEU A 75 -12.82 -9.52 -16.43
CA LEU A 75 -11.83 -8.69 -15.75
C LEU A 75 -10.66 -8.32 -16.69
N PHE A 76 -9.79 -9.26 -16.99
CA PHE A 76 -8.59 -8.98 -17.77
C PHE A 76 -8.48 -9.85 -19.03
N ALA A 77 -9.51 -10.55 -19.41
CA ALA A 77 -9.43 -11.52 -20.50
C ALA A 77 -9.07 -10.89 -21.86
N ASP A 78 -9.42 -9.64 -22.07
CA ASP A 78 -9.17 -8.92 -23.33
C ASP A 78 -7.89 -8.08 -23.31
N ASP A 79 -7.14 -8.14 -22.24
CA ASP A 79 -5.92 -7.32 -22.09
C ASP A 79 -4.65 -8.08 -22.54
#